data_6a8a1d816a6fc807ff943ad0779ab7a0
#
_entry.id   6a8a1d816a6fc807ff943ad0779ab7a0
#
_cell.length_a   1.000
_cell.length_b   1.000
_cell.length_c   1.000
_cell.angle_alpha   90.00
_cell.angle_beta   90.00
_cell.angle_gamma   90.00
#
_symmetry.space_group_name_H-M   'P 1'
#
loop_
_entity.id
_entity.type
_entity.pdbx_description
1 polymer ?
#
loop_
_entity_poly.entity_id
_entity_poly.type
_entity_poly.pdbx_seq_one_letter_code
_entity_poly.pdbx_strand_id
1 'polypeptide(L)'
;VTADRILTWTPTAVVFDCDGTLMDTERHWQEARRRVLREYGVTPGTEFSERAKGIHYTDCGRLLAETAGRPELTGKMTDELLESFRSLVAEDPVTAPGAVEMVALAHEFAPLAVASNCPRDVVETCLDTAGLLLYFDHVVVPGEGMPPKPAPDLYLSAAEACGADPAECLAVEDSLCGIRSAVRAGMRVVGVGPRPDEESAALVDLWVPSLGEPRLVAWAESRPAIPEGAPGSTSSRVVPPRGSSPGDAATPAARPGETAPGGGSPGTAP
;
A
#
# COMPACT_ATOMS: atom_id res chain seq x y z
N VAL A 1 7.85 23.80 14.67
CA VAL A 1 6.87 24.82 14.25
C VAL A 1 6.02 24.34 13.06
N THR A 2 6.50 23.43 12.22
CA THR A 2 5.75 22.93 11.03
C THR A 2 4.76 21.81 11.34
N ALA A 3 5.07 20.90 12.25
CA ALA A 3 4.20 19.75 12.60
C ALA A 3 2.81 20.15 13.11
N ASP A 4 2.69 21.27 13.82
CA ASP A 4 1.40 21.74 14.33
C ASP A 4 0.46 22.26 13.23
N ARG A 5 0.99 22.64 12.05
CA ARG A 5 0.20 23.18 10.94
C ARG A 5 -0.61 22.09 10.21
N ILE A 6 -0.09 20.87 10.10
CA ILE A 6 -0.84 19.73 9.54
C ILE A 6 -2.02 19.40 10.44
N LEU A 7 -1.80 19.28 11.75
CA LEU A 7 -2.81 18.85 12.71
C LEU A 7 -3.93 19.87 12.96
N THR A 8 -3.81 21.09 12.42
CA THR A 8 -4.86 22.13 12.47
C THR A 8 -5.54 22.40 11.15
N TRP A 9 -5.15 21.69 10.07
CA TRP A 9 -5.63 21.91 8.71
C TRP A 9 -6.47 20.73 8.22
N THR A 10 -7.45 20.99 7.34
CA THR A 10 -8.27 19.97 6.68
C THR A 10 -7.93 19.97 5.19
N PRO A 11 -7.42 18.88 4.63
CA PRO A 11 -7.15 18.77 3.20
C PRO A 11 -8.45 18.63 2.39
N THR A 12 -8.41 19.06 1.13
CA THR A 12 -9.50 18.85 0.16
C THR A 12 -9.48 17.45 -0.46
N ALA A 13 -8.34 16.78 -0.47
CA ALA A 13 -8.19 15.36 -0.82
C ALA A 13 -7.01 14.74 -0.07
N VAL A 14 -7.04 13.42 0.14
CA VAL A 14 -5.90 12.68 0.70
C VAL A 14 -5.43 11.64 -0.30
N VAL A 15 -4.14 11.69 -0.63
CA VAL A 15 -3.51 10.75 -1.56
C VAL A 15 -2.52 9.89 -0.79
N PHE A 16 -2.78 8.60 -0.75
CA PHE A 16 -1.92 7.63 -0.08
C PHE A 16 -0.98 6.96 -1.09
N ASP A 17 0.26 6.74 -0.69
CA ASP A 17 1.05 5.67 -1.27
C ASP A 17 0.50 4.30 -0.83
N CYS A 18 0.88 3.22 -1.52
CA CYS A 18 0.41 1.87 -1.21
C CYS A 18 1.44 1.06 -0.44
N ASP A 19 2.63 0.86 -1.03
CA ASP A 19 3.62 -0.11 -0.56
C ASP A 19 4.51 0.46 0.56
N GLY A 20 4.34 0.00 1.78
CA GLY A 20 5.01 0.52 2.97
C GLY A 20 4.17 1.56 3.72
N THR A 21 3.14 2.11 3.08
CA THR A 21 2.23 3.11 3.65
C THR A 21 0.90 2.52 4.07
N LEU A 22 0.14 1.93 3.14
CA LEU A 22 -1.13 1.25 3.40
C LEU A 22 -0.93 -0.24 3.66
N MET A 23 0.02 -0.85 2.95
CA MET A 23 0.33 -2.27 3.00
C MET A 23 1.76 -2.47 3.50
N ASP A 24 1.96 -3.38 4.44
CA ASP A 24 3.30 -3.79 4.92
C ASP A 24 3.92 -4.79 3.96
N THR A 25 4.26 -4.31 2.76
CA THR A 25 4.72 -5.13 1.64
C THR A 25 6.24 -5.17 1.47
N GLU A 26 7.02 -4.38 2.21
CA GLU A 26 8.48 -4.36 2.03
C GLU A 26 9.12 -5.74 2.23
N ARG A 27 8.62 -6.53 3.18
CA ARG A 27 9.08 -7.92 3.37
C ARG A 27 8.80 -8.81 2.17
N HIS A 28 7.66 -8.62 1.48
CA HIS A 28 7.29 -9.34 0.28
C HIS A 28 8.19 -8.96 -0.90
N TRP A 29 8.47 -7.66 -1.06
CA TRP A 29 9.43 -7.18 -2.03
C TRP A 29 10.83 -7.74 -1.81
N GLN A 30 11.30 -7.76 -0.55
CA GLN A 30 12.60 -8.34 -0.22
C GLN A 30 12.66 -9.84 -0.53
N GLU A 31 11.63 -10.59 -0.17
CA GLU A 31 11.58 -12.02 -0.44
C GLU A 31 11.43 -12.30 -1.94
N ALA A 32 10.63 -11.55 -2.69
CA ALA A 32 10.52 -11.67 -4.14
C ALA A 32 11.87 -11.46 -4.82
N ARG A 33 12.60 -10.40 -4.45
CA ARG A 33 13.96 -10.13 -4.96
C ARG A 33 14.92 -11.28 -4.64
N ARG A 34 14.86 -11.85 -3.42
CA ARG A 34 15.68 -13.01 -3.02
C ARG A 34 15.35 -14.26 -3.83
N ARG A 35 14.05 -14.52 -4.07
CA ARG A 35 13.61 -15.68 -4.89
C ARG A 35 14.17 -15.58 -6.29
N VAL A 36 13.99 -14.43 -6.95
CA VAL A 36 14.54 -14.22 -8.30
C VAL A 36 16.06 -14.39 -8.32
N LEU A 37 16.81 -13.69 -7.49
CA LEU A 37 18.29 -13.81 -7.49
C LEU A 37 18.78 -15.23 -7.19
N ARG A 38 18.09 -15.96 -6.33
CA ARG A 38 18.43 -17.36 -5.98
C ARG A 38 18.35 -18.30 -7.19
N GLU A 39 17.39 -18.09 -8.09
CA GLU A 39 17.28 -18.87 -9.33
C GLU A 39 18.50 -18.70 -10.25
N TYR A 40 19.17 -17.55 -10.14
CA TYR A 40 20.40 -17.24 -10.87
C TYR A 40 21.67 -17.49 -10.04
N GLY A 41 21.56 -18.16 -8.89
CA GLY A 41 22.69 -18.53 -8.04
C GLY A 41 23.31 -17.38 -7.24
N VAL A 42 22.59 -16.25 -7.10
CA VAL A 42 23.06 -15.04 -6.41
C VAL A 42 22.33 -14.85 -5.07
N THR A 43 23.11 -14.54 -4.03
CA THR A 43 22.57 -14.12 -2.73
C THR A 43 22.77 -12.60 -2.60
N PRO A 44 21.69 -11.80 -2.48
CA PRO A 44 21.80 -10.35 -2.36
C PRO A 44 22.44 -9.95 -1.02
N GLY A 45 23.34 -8.95 -1.07
CA GLY A 45 23.89 -8.31 0.11
C GLY A 45 23.04 -7.11 0.57
N THR A 46 23.46 -6.47 1.66
CA THR A 46 22.80 -5.28 2.24
C THR A 46 22.77 -4.10 1.27
N GLU A 47 23.86 -3.86 0.54
CA GLU A 47 23.96 -2.78 -0.45
C GLU A 47 22.86 -2.91 -1.55
N PHE A 48 22.63 -4.14 -2.04
CA PHE A 48 21.55 -4.40 -2.99
C PHE A 48 20.19 -4.05 -2.39
N SER A 49 19.92 -4.47 -1.16
CA SER A 49 18.63 -4.22 -0.48
C SER A 49 18.34 -2.74 -0.31
N GLU A 50 19.33 -1.95 0.06
CA GLU A 50 19.21 -0.50 0.19
C GLU A 50 18.92 0.17 -1.16
N ARG A 51 19.63 -0.23 -2.23
CA ARG A 51 19.41 0.31 -3.58
C ARG A 51 18.07 -0.06 -4.18
N ALA A 52 17.52 -1.21 -3.79
CA ALA A 52 16.27 -1.74 -4.32
C ALA A 52 15.02 -1.20 -3.60
N LYS A 53 15.17 -0.49 -2.47
CA LYS A 53 14.05 0.02 -1.69
C LYS A 53 13.39 1.22 -2.39
N GLY A 54 12.06 1.18 -2.56
CA GLY A 54 11.25 2.28 -3.07
C GLY A 54 11.45 2.63 -4.55
N ILE A 55 12.30 1.89 -5.30
CA ILE A 55 12.46 2.12 -6.75
C ILE A 55 11.34 1.46 -7.56
N HIS A 56 11.07 1.99 -8.75
CA HIS A 56 10.09 1.41 -9.65
C HIS A 56 10.47 -0.03 -10.03
N TYR A 57 9.50 -0.93 -10.18
CA TYR A 57 9.73 -2.36 -10.42
C TYR A 57 10.57 -2.66 -11.67
N THR A 58 10.48 -1.84 -12.73
CA THR A 58 11.33 -2.01 -13.92
C THR A 58 12.79 -1.68 -13.64
N ASP A 59 13.06 -0.65 -12.80
CA ASP A 59 14.41 -0.32 -12.35
C ASP A 59 14.95 -1.40 -11.40
N CYS A 60 14.07 -1.97 -10.59
CA CYS A 60 14.40 -3.11 -9.74
C CYS A 60 14.77 -4.35 -10.59
N GLY A 61 14.00 -4.65 -11.66
CA GLY A 61 14.33 -5.72 -12.60
C GLY A 61 15.69 -5.53 -13.28
N ARG A 62 16.01 -4.29 -13.67
CA ARG A 62 17.34 -3.96 -14.18
C ARG A 62 18.44 -4.19 -13.13
N LEU A 63 18.23 -3.73 -11.90
CA LEU A 63 19.17 -3.93 -10.80
C LEU A 63 19.37 -5.42 -10.48
N LEU A 64 18.32 -6.23 -10.54
CA LEU A 64 18.41 -7.70 -10.40
C LEU A 64 19.29 -8.31 -11.49
N ALA A 65 19.02 -7.94 -12.76
CA ALA A 65 19.77 -8.46 -13.91
C ALA A 65 21.27 -8.07 -13.87
N GLU A 66 21.57 -6.82 -13.52
CA GLU A 66 22.95 -6.35 -13.29
C GLU A 66 23.63 -7.13 -12.17
N THR A 67 22.93 -7.33 -11.04
CA THR A 67 23.45 -8.06 -9.88
C THR A 67 23.71 -9.54 -10.19
N ALA A 68 22.89 -10.14 -11.05
CA ALA A 68 23.06 -11.49 -11.55
C ALA A 68 24.13 -11.61 -12.67
N GLY A 69 24.70 -10.48 -13.13
CA GLY A 69 25.62 -10.46 -14.27
C GLY A 69 24.96 -10.82 -15.61
N ARG A 70 23.65 -10.62 -15.73
CA ARG A 70 22.81 -11.00 -16.87
C ARG A 70 21.92 -9.84 -17.35
N PRO A 71 22.49 -8.68 -17.75
CA PRO A 71 21.71 -7.50 -18.09
C PRO A 71 20.70 -7.72 -19.25
N GLU A 72 20.97 -8.71 -20.11
CA GLU A 72 20.07 -9.11 -21.19
C GLU A 72 18.73 -9.71 -20.70
N LEU A 73 18.67 -10.15 -19.44
CA LEU A 73 17.49 -10.76 -18.81
C LEU A 73 16.62 -9.75 -18.04
N THR A 74 16.85 -8.45 -18.15
CA THR A 74 16.12 -7.42 -17.41
C THR A 74 14.61 -7.60 -17.49
N GLY A 75 14.03 -7.77 -18.68
CA GLY A 75 12.57 -7.96 -18.84
C GLY A 75 12.09 -9.22 -18.13
N LYS A 76 12.77 -10.36 -18.34
CA LYS A 76 12.42 -11.63 -17.72
C LYS A 76 12.47 -11.54 -16.18
N MET A 77 13.54 -10.97 -15.62
CA MET A 77 13.67 -10.84 -14.17
C MET A 77 12.68 -9.83 -13.57
N THR A 78 12.23 -8.86 -14.37
CA THR A 78 11.11 -7.96 -13.97
C THR A 78 9.81 -8.74 -13.85
N ASP A 79 9.49 -9.58 -14.84
CA ASP A 79 8.26 -10.40 -14.83
C ASP A 79 8.28 -11.42 -13.68
N GLU A 80 9.41 -12.09 -13.45
CA GLU A 80 9.62 -13.03 -12.34
C GLU A 80 9.48 -12.33 -10.98
N LEU A 81 9.98 -11.11 -10.85
CA LEU A 81 9.84 -10.29 -9.64
C LEU A 81 8.37 -9.99 -9.33
N LEU A 82 7.62 -9.51 -10.32
CA LEU A 82 6.21 -9.19 -10.16
C LEU A 82 5.37 -10.43 -9.87
N GLU A 83 5.62 -11.54 -10.53
CA GLU A 83 4.92 -12.81 -10.28
C GLU A 83 5.18 -13.32 -8.86
N SER A 84 6.46 -13.31 -8.42
CA SER A 84 6.82 -13.69 -7.06
C SER A 84 6.18 -12.77 -6.02
N PHE A 85 6.13 -11.47 -6.28
CA PHE A 85 5.50 -10.50 -5.39
C PHE A 85 3.99 -10.73 -5.28
N ARG A 86 3.28 -10.90 -6.41
CA ARG A 86 1.83 -11.21 -6.43
C ARG A 86 1.51 -12.45 -5.59
N SER A 87 2.28 -13.52 -5.77
CA SER A 87 2.11 -14.77 -5.00
C SER A 87 2.25 -14.51 -3.49
N LEU A 88 3.29 -13.79 -3.08
CA LEU A 88 3.55 -13.49 -1.68
C LEU A 88 2.45 -12.65 -1.02
N VAL A 89 1.98 -11.62 -1.71
CA VAL A 89 0.89 -10.77 -1.20
C VAL A 89 -0.43 -11.52 -1.13
N ALA A 90 -0.72 -12.39 -2.11
CA ALA A 90 -1.93 -13.21 -2.09
C ALA A 90 -1.93 -14.25 -0.94
N GLU A 91 -0.73 -14.78 -0.60
CA GLU A 91 -0.57 -15.74 0.51
C GLU A 91 -0.67 -15.08 1.90
N ASP A 92 -0.20 -13.84 2.03
CA ASP A 92 -0.09 -13.15 3.32
C ASP A 92 -0.29 -11.62 3.17
N PRO A 93 -1.53 -11.17 2.89
CA PRO A 93 -1.84 -9.75 2.81
C PRO A 93 -1.78 -9.11 4.20
N VAL A 94 -0.89 -8.14 4.39
CA VAL A 94 -0.74 -7.42 5.66
C VAL A 94 -0.86 -5.93 5.44
N THR A 95 -1.79 -5.31 6.15
CA THR A 95 -1.92 -3.85 6.20
C THR A 95 -0.86 -3.22 7.12
N ALA A 96 -0.42 -2.03 6.77
CA ALA A 96 0.42 -1.24 7.67
C ALA A 96 -0.33 -0.89 8.97
N PRO A 97 0.37 -0.75 10.11
CA PRO A 97 -0.27 -0.46 11.38
C PRO A 97 -1.10 0.83 11.35
N GLY A 98 -2.39 0.72 11.65
CA GLY A 98 -3.36 1.83 11.64
C GLY A 98 -3.92 2.21 10.27
N ALA A 99 -3.53 1.53 9.18
CA ALA A 99 -3.97 1.87 7.83
C ALA A 99 -5.49 1.77 7.66
N VAL A 100 -6.09 0.68 8.12
CA VAL A 100 -7.54 0.44 8.01
C VAL A 100 -8.35 1.54 8.71
N GLU A 101 -7.97 1.87 9.94
CA GLU A 101 -8.64 2.92 10.72
C GLU A 101 -8.43 4.31 10.09
N MET A 102 -7.20 4.64 9.69
CA MET A 102 -6.88 5.94 9.11
C MET A 102 -7.60 6.16 7.77
N VAL A 103 -7.65 5.15 6.90
CA VAL A 103 -8.39 5.23 5.63
C VAL A 103 -9.88 5.44 5.86
N ALA A 104 -10.49 4.70 6.79
CA ALA A 104 -11.90 4.87 7.14
C ALA A 104 -12.19 6.27 7.69
N LEU A 105 -11.32 6.81 8.56
CA LEU A 105 -11.44 8.17 9.09
C LEU A 105 -11.27 9.22 8.00
N ALA A 106 -10.25 9.09 7.15
CA ALA A 106 -9.97 10.04 6.07
C ALA A 106 -11.11 10.12 5.06
N HIS A 107 -11.73 8.98 4.73
CA HIS A 107 -12.86 8.90 3.81
C HIS A 107 -14.10 9.69 4.28
N GLU A 108 -14.25 9.93 5.58
CA GLU A 108 -15.37 10.71 6.09
C GLU A 108 -15.27 12.21 5.77
N PHE A 109 -14.05 12.74 5.60
CA PHE A 109 -13.85 14.18 5.42
C PHE A 109 -13.22 14.60 4.09
N ALA A 110 -12.68 13.64 3.28
CA ALA A 110 -12.06 13.97 2.00
C ALA A 110 -12.20 12.81 0.99
N PRO A 111 -12.25 13.09 -0.33
CA PRO A 111 -12.06 12.08 -1.36
C PRO A 111 -10.66 11.50 -1.25
N LEU A 112 -10.54 10.19 -1.52
CA LEU A 112 -9.29 9.46 -1.39
C LEU A 112 -8.78 8.93 -2.72
N ALA A 113 -7.48 9.04 -2.94
CA ALA A 113 -6.78 8.39 -4.04
C ALA A 113 -5.54 7.62 -3.56
N VAL A 114 -5.13 6.63 -4.36
CA VAL A 114 -3.85 5.96 -4.21
C VAL A 114 -2.93 6.37 -5.35
N ALA A 115 -1.68 6.69 -5.04
CA ALA A 115 -0.61 6.91 -6.00
C ALA A 115 0.54 5.93 -5.73
N SER A 116 0.78 4.96 -6.61
CA SER A 116 1.78 3.91 -6.41
C SER A 116 2.66 3.69 -7.63
N ASN A 117 3.92 3.31 -7.42
CA ASN A 117 4.83 2.88 -8.50
C ASN A 117 4.59 1.43 -8.97
N CYS A 118 3.69 0.68 -8.30
CA CYS A 118 3.36 -0.68 -8.69
C CYS A 118 2.36 -0.74 -9.86
N PRO A 119 2.28 -1.86 -10.59
CA PRO A 119 1.22 -2.09 -11.55
C PRO A 119 -0.17 -2.00 -10.92
N ARG A 120 -1.14 -1.51 -11.68
CA ARG A 120 -2.53 -1.29 -11.21
C ARG A 120 -3.15 -2.55 -10.62
N ASP A 121 -3.03 -3.67 -11.31
CA ASP A 121 -3.58 -4.96 -10.89
C ASP A 121 -3.01 -5.42 -9.53
N VAL A 122 -1.74 -5.13 -9.28
CA VAL A 122 -1.08 -5.43 -8.00
C VAL A 122 -1.65 -4.56 -6.88
N VAL A 123 -1.74 -3.23 -7.10
CA VAL A 123 -2.29 -2.29 -6.12
C VAL A 123 -3.74 -2.62 -5.79
N GLU A 124 -4.58 -2.82 -6.82
CA GLU A 124 -5.99 -3.15 -6.63
C GLU A 124 -6.18 -4.48 -5.89
N THR A 125 -5.38 -5.52 -6.22
CA THR A 125 -5.42 -6.81 -5.52
C THR A 125 -5.02 -6.65 -4.04
N CYS A 126 -3.95 -5.91 -3.74
CA CYS A 126 -3.52 -5.65 -2.36
C CYS A 126 -4.63 -4.97 -1.55
N LEU A 127 -5.19 -3.90 -2.09
CA LEU A 127 -6.23 -3.10 -1.42
C LEU A 127 -7.54 -3.87 -1.29
N ASP A 128 -7.95 -4.65 -2.31
CA ASP A 128 -9.18 -5.45 -2.27
C ASP A 128 -9.09 -6.55 -1.21
N THR A 129 -7.97 -7.27 -1.17
CA THR A 129 -7.73 -8.32 -0.17
C THR A 129 -7.72 -7.76 1.25
N ALA A 130 -7.24 -6.52 1.43
CA ALA A 130 -7.27 -5.81 2.71
C ALA A 130 -8.63 -5.16 3.04
N GLY A 131 -9.61 -5.21 2.13
CA GLY A 131 -10.90 -4.52 2.28
C GLY A 131 -10.80 -3.00 2.21
N LEU A 132 -9.71 -2.47 1.65
CA LEU A 132 -9.45 -1.03 1.55
C LEU A 132 -9.88 -0.43 0.22
N LEU A 133 -9.93 -1.21 -0.86
CA LEU A 133 -10.17 -0.69 -2.21
C LEU A 133 -11.47 0.12 -2.32
N LEU A 134 -12.48 -0.26 -1.58
CA LEU A 134 -13.79 0.39 -1.59
C LEU A 134 -13.79 1.85 -1.06
N TYR A 135 -12.75 2.26 -0.33
CA TYR A 135 -12.61 3.61 0.19
C TYR A 135 -11.98 4.60 -0.80
N PHE A 136 -11.33 4.08 -1.86
CA PHE A 136 -10.61 4.90 -2.81
C PHE A 136 -11.43 5.15 -4.07
N ASP A 137 -11.54 6.44 -4.44
CA ASP A 137 -12.21 6.86 -5.68
C ASP A 137 -11.29 6.63 -6.89
N HIS A 138 -9.97 6.72 -6.69
CA HIS A 138 -8.98 6.65 -7.74
C HIS A 138 -7.73 5.88 -7.33
N VAL A 139 -7.22 5.04 -8.26
CA VAL A 139 -5.90 4.40 -8.16
C VAL A 139 -5.05 4.91 -9.32
N VAL A 140 -3.96 5.59 -9.05
CA VAL A 140 -3.07 6.20 -10.04
C VAL A 140 -1.72 5.47 -10.01
N VAL A 141 -1.31 4.98 -11.17
CA VAL A 141 -0.06 4.23 -11.36
C VAL A 141 0.65 4.70 -12.64
N PRO A 142 1.95 4.47 -12.79
CA PRO A 142 2.66 4.80 -14.01
C PRO A 142 2.04 4.15 -15.24
N GLY A 143 2.09 4.86 -16.37
CA GLY A 143 1.54 4.39 -17.64
C GLY A 143 2.15 5.17 -18.81
N GLU A 144 1.56 5.01 -19.99
CA GLU A 144 2.01 5.73 -21.17
C GLU A 144 1.89 7.25 -20.98
N GLY A 145 3.01 7.96 -21.03
CA GLY A 145 3.08 9.41 -20.80
C GLY A 145 3.05 9.85 -19.33
N MET A 146 2.98 8.91 -18.38
CA MET A 146 2.98 9.21 -16.94
C MET A 146 4.19 8.56 -16.26
N PRO A 147 5.26 9.31 -16.00
CA PRO A 147 6.47 8.78 -15.39
C PRO A 147 6.24 8.36 -13.93
N PRO A 148 7.03 7.37 -13.43
CA PRO A 148 6.95 6.94 -12.04
C PRO A 148 7.50 8.00 -11.07
N LYS A 149 7.20 7.86 -9.78
CA LYS A 149 7.90 8.56 -8.70
C LYS A 149 9.43 8.36 -8.89
N PRO A 150 10.25 9.39 -8.69
CA PRO A 150 9.99 10.67 -8.02
C PRO A 150 9.51 11.82 -8.92
N ALA A 151 9.01 11.55 -10.14
CA ALA A 151 8.28 12.55 -10.91
C ALA A 151 6.95 12.90 -10.21
N PRO A 152 6.47 14.17 -10.29
CA PRO A 152 5.27 14.61 -9.56
C PRO A 152 3.96 14.09 -10.15
N ASP A 153 4.01 13.48 -11.33
CA ASP A 153 2.87 13.23 -12.21
C ASP A 153 1.78 12.38 -11.57
N LEU A 154 2.15 11.34 -10.80
CA LEU A 154 1.17 10.48 -10.12
C LEU A 154 0.36 11.26 -9.08
N TYR A 155 1.02 12.11 -8.28
CA TYR A 155 0.34 12.92 -7.28
C TYR A 155 -0.47 14.05 -7.90
N LEU A 156 0.02 14.68 -8.97
CA LEU A 156 -0.74 15.68 -9.72
C LEU A 156 -2.00 15.07 -10.32
N SER A 157 -1.88 13.90 -10.97
CA SER A 157 -3.01 13.18 -11.54
C SER A 157 -4.02 12.72 -10.47
N ALA A 158 -3.53 12.30 -9.30
CA ALA A 158 -4.38 11.91 -8.18
C ALA A 158 -5.19 13.11 -7.63
N ALA A 159 -4.56 14.28 -7.47
CA ALA A 159 -5.25 15.50 -7.08
C ALA A 159 -6.30 15.93 -8.10
N GLU A 160 -5.94 15.94 -9.39
CA GLU A 160 -6.85 16.26 -10.49
C GLU A 160 -8.06 15.31 -10.51
N ALA A 161 -7.83 14.00 -10.36
CA ALA A 161 -8.89 12.99 -10.30
C ALA A 161 -9.85 13.21 -9.11
N CYS A 162 -9.32 13.66 -7.97
CA CYS A 162 -10.16 14.07 -6.82
C CYS A 162 -10.81 15.45 -6.97
N GLY A 163 -10.55 16.19 -8.05
CA GLY A 163 -11.04 17.54 -8.27
C GLY A 163 -10.43 18.59 -7.31
N ALA A 164 -9.22 18.35 -6.81
CA ALA A 164 -8.57 19.16 -5.78
C ALA A 164 -7.30 19.86 -6.30
N ASP A 165 -6.99 21.04 -5.74
CA ASP A 165 -5.70 21.70 -5.95
C ASP A 165 -4.62 20.92 -5.18
N PRO A 166 -3.50 20.54 -5.82
CA PRO A 166 -2.40 19.86 -5.14
C PRO A 166 -1.91 20.57 -3.86
N ALA A 167 -1.93 21.91 -3.83
CA ALA A 167 -1.53 22.69 -2.65
C ALA A 167 -2.49 22.51 -1.44
N GLU A 168 -3.72 22.06 -1.70
CA GLU A 168 -4.73 21.76 -0.69
C GLU A 168 -4.91 20.26 -0.46
N CYS A 169 -4.02 19.42 -1.03
CA CYS A 169 -4.01 17.97 -0.84
C CYS A 169 -2.99 17.56 0.22
N LEU A 170 -3.30 16.45 0.90
CA LEU A 170 -2.38 15.75 1.79
C LEU A 170 -1.87 14.49 1.11
N ALA A 171 -0.56 14.35 0.99
CA ALA A 171 0.08 13.08 0.62
C ALA A 171 0.55 12.34 1.88
N VAL A 172 0.41 11.01 1.86
CA VAL A 172 0.88 10.12 2.93
C VAL A 172 1.86 9.11 2.33
N GLU A 173 3.10 9.08 2.83
CA GLU A 173 4.23 8.39 2.20
C GLU A 173 5.25 7.84 3.20
N ASP A 174 5.92 6.73 2.83
CA ASP A 174 6.98 6.12 3.65
C ASP A 174 8.37 6.24 3.04
N SER A 175 8.47 6.52 1.74
CA SER A 175 9.70 6.48 0.95
C SER A 175 10.19 7.87 0.52
N LEU A 176 11.52 8.07 0.51
CA LEU A 176 12.12 9.30 0.00
C LEU A 176 11.73 9.57 -1.47
N CYS A 177 11.60 8.52 -2.27
CA CYS A 177 11.19 8.61 -3.66
C CYS A 177 9.79 9.22 -3.81
N GLY A 178 8.84 8.72 -3.03
CA GLY A 178 7.47 9.20 -3.06
C GLY A 178 7.30 10.56 -2.37
N ILE A 179 8.00 10.79 -1.24
CA ILE A 179 8.02 12.11 -0.58
C ILE A 179 8.49 13.20 -1.57
N ARG A 180 9.58 12.96 -2.30
CA ARG A 180 10.05 13.88 -3.34
C ARG A 180 9.01 14.12 -4.44
N SER A 181 8.27 13.06 -4.84
CA SER A 181 7.20 13.15 -5.82
C SER A 181 6.06 14.05 -5.32
N ALA A 182 5.57 13.82 -4.11
CA ALA A 182 4.50 14.60 -3.50
C ALA A 182 4.89 16.07 -3.26
N VAL A 183 6.09 16.32 -2.75
CA VAL A 183 6.63 17.69 -2.56
C VAL A 183 6.76 18.43 -3.89
N ARG A 184 7.24 17.78 -4.96
CA ARG A 184 7.32 18.35 -6.30
C ARG A 184 5.94 18.63 -6.90
N ALA A 185 4.93 17.86 -6.53
CA ALA A 185 3.53 18.11 -6.90
C ALA A 185 2.93 19.30 -6.12
N GLY A 186 3.61 19.84 -5.11
CA GLY A 186 3.17 20.95 -4.29
C GLY A 186 2.26 20.55 -3.12
N MET A 187 2.14 19.27 -2.81
CA MET A 187 1.33 18.76 -1.71
C MET A 187 2.01 18.95 -0.35
N ARG A 188 1.21 18.99 0.71
CA ARG A 188 1.71 18.76 2.08
C ARG A 188 1.90 17.26 2.29
N VAL A 189 2.91 16.90 3.10
CA VAL A 189 3.31 15.50 3.23
C VAL A 189 3.35 15.07 4.70
N VAL A 190 2.65 13.99 5.00
CA VAL A 190 2.86 13.18 6.21
C VAL A 190 3.75 12.01 5.84
N GLY A 191 4.94 11.95 6.44
CA GLY A 191 5.82 10.80 6.34
C GLY A 191 5.47 9.74 7.39
N VAL A 192 5.50 8.47 7.01
CA VAL A 192 5.14 7.32 7.85
C VAL A 192 6.29 6.34 7.95
N GLY A 193 6.53 5.79 9.12
CA GLY A 193 7.52 4.73 9.34
C GLY A 193 8.29 4.89 10.64
N PRO A 194 9.11 3.90 11.02
CA PRO A 194 9.72 3.86 12.35
C PRO A 194 10.70 5.03 12.58
N ARG A 195 11.42 5.44 11.56
CA ARG A 195 12.33 6.59 11.62
C ARG A 195 12.67 7.08 10.21
N PRO A 196 12.55 8.41 9.94
CA PRO A 196 13.01 8.98 8.68
C PRO A 196 14.54 9.03 8.61
N ASP A 197 15.09 9.00 7.39
CA ASP A 197 16.41 9.56 7.12
C ASP A 197 16.38 11.09 7.21
N GLU A 198 17.57 11.74 7.23
CA GLU A 198 17.67 13.19 7.40
C GLU A 198 16.99 13.97 6.26
N GLU A 199 17.06 13.45 5.03
CA GLU A 199 16.46 14.11 3.87
C GLU A 199 14.94 14.00 3.91
N SER A 200 14.39 12.81 4.16
CA SER A 200 12.95 12.59 4.32
C SER A 200 12.38 13.47 5.44
N ALA A 201 13.08 13.53 6.59
CA ALA A 201 12.65 14.37 7.70
C ALA A 201 12.62 15.87 7.38
N ALA A 202 13.51 16.33 6.50
CA ALA A 202 13.59 17.74 6.09
C ALA A 202 12.49 18.13 5.08
N LEU A 203 11.95 17.16 4.33
CA LEU A 203 10.99 17.39 3.26
C LEU A 203 9.54 17.31 3.70
N VAL A 204 9.23 16.56 4.77
CA VAL A 204 7.85 16.34 5.22
C VAL A 204 7.38 17.41 6.21
N ASP A 205 6.08 17.66 6.23
CA ASP A 205 5.46 18.57 7.20
C ASP A 205 5.27 17.91 8.56
N LEU A 206 5.07 16.59 8.59
CA LEU A 206 4.93 15.79 9.79
C LEU A 206 5.48 14.39 9.52
N TRP A 207 6.20 13.82 10.51
CA TRP A 207 6.55 12.39 10.50
C TRP A 207 5.88 11.67 11.66
N VAL A 208 5.29 10.49 11.38
CA VAL A 208 4.69 9.61 12.37
C VAL A 208 5.23 8.19 12.26
N PRO A 209 5.35 7.44 13.37
CA PRO A 209 5.87 6.07 13.34
C PRO A 209 4.93 5.07 12.65
N SER A 210 3.63 5.39 12.61
CA SER A 210 2.59 4.58 11.93
C SER A 210 1.35 5.43 11.69
N LEU A 211 0.43 4.95 10.87
CA LEU A 211 -0.89 5.58 10.65
C LEU A 211 -1.77 5.52 11.91
N GLY A 212 -1.50 4.60 12.84
CA GLY A 212 -2.17 4.52 14.14
C GLY A 212 -1.60 5.47 15.20
N GLU A 213 -0.73 6.42 14.85
CA GLU A 213 -0.22 7.42 15.82
C GLU A 213 -1.37 8.21 16.45
N PRO A 214 -1.53 8.23 17.80
CA PRO A 214 -2.70 8.79 18.45
C PRO A 214 -3.03 10.24 18.08
N ARG A 215 -2.00 11.08 17.87
CA ARG A 215 -2.23 12.48 17.49
C ARG A 215 -2.71 12.63 16.04
N LEU A 216 -2.32 11.71 15.14
CA LEU A 216 -2.80 11.69 13.75
C LEU A 216 -4.24 11.17 13.70
N VAL A 217 -4.56 10.12 14.46
CA VAL A 217 -5.93 9.58 14.61
C VAL A 217 -6.86 10.66 15.19
N ALA A 218 -6.49 11.29 16.30
CA ALA A 218 -7.28 12.38 16.90
C ALA A 218 -7.48 13.58 15.96
N TRP A 219 -6.47 13.90 15.15
CA TRP A 219 -6.63 14.90 14.10
C TRP A 219 -7.68 14.48 13.08
N ALA A 220 -7.61 13.27 12.54
CA ALA A 220 -8.56 12.77 11.55
C ALA A 220 -10.00 12.73 12.09
N GLU A 221 -10.19 12.23 13.33
CA GLU A 221 -11.50 12.21 14.01
C GLU A 221 -12.12 13.60 14.22
N SER A 222 -11.27 14.63 14.35
CA SER A 222 -11.73 16.01 14.56
C SER A 222 -12.12 16.74 13.27
N ARG A 223 -12.00 16.11 12.10
CA ARG A 223 -12.35 16.75 10.82
C ARG A 223 -13.86 16.74 10.59
N PRO A 224 -14.41 17.83 10.00
CA PRO A 224 -15.82 17.85 9.63
C PRO A 224 -16.07 16.85 8.49
N ALA A 225 -17.13 16.07 8.60
CA ALA A 225 -17.55 15.16 7.54
C ALA A 225 -17.93 15.92 6.26
N ILE A 226 -17.75 15.29 5.09
CA ILE A 226 -18.23 15.83 3.82
C ILE A 226 -19.76 15.95 3.89
N PRO A 227 -20.36 17.13 3.61
CA PRO A 227 -21.80 17.27 3.58
C PRO A 227 -22.45 16.33 2.55
N GLU A 228 -23.56 15.69 2.90
CA GLU A 228 -24.32 14.88 1.95
C GLU A 228 -24.68 15.70 0.69
N GLY A 229 -24.36 15.14 -0.49
CA GLY A 229 -24.63 15.80 -1.79
C GLY A 229 -23.53 16.75 -2.28
N ALA A 230 -22.40 16.89 -1.57
CA ALA A 230 -21.24 17.61 -2.09
C ALA A 230 -20.56 16.82 -3.22
N PRO A 231 -19.90 17.49 -4.19
CA PRO A 231 -19.02 16.81 -5.15
C PRO A 231 -17.95 16.02 -4.37
N GLY A 232 -17.84 14.69 -4.60
CA GLY A 232 -17.00 13.80 -3.82
C GLY A 232 -17.71 13.04 -2.70
N SER A 233 -18.97 13.35 -2.40
CA SER A 233 -19.80 12.53 -1.50
C SER A 233 -20.17 11.22 -2.19
N THR A 234 -19.56 10.11 -1.75
CA THR A 234 -19.82 8.76 -2.29
C THR A 234 -21.09 8.17 -1.71
N SER A 235 -22.24 8.77 -2.06
CA SER A 235 -23.57 8.32 -1.63
C SER A 235 -23.98 6.92 -2.13
N SER A 236 -23.07 6.14 -2.73
CA SER A 236 -23.40 4.85 -3.37
C SER A 236 -22.51 3.68 -2.93
N ARG A 237 -21.49 3.86 -2.10
CA ARG A 237 -20.68 2.74 -1.62
C ARG A 237 -21.06 2.42 -0.17
N VAL A 238 -21.58 1.19 0.05
CA VAL A 238 -21.82 0.67 1.41
C VAL A 238 -20.48 0.37 2.05
N VAL A 239 -19.98 1.29 2.84
CA VAL A 239 -18.81 1.08 3.69
C VAL A 239 -19.25 0.25 4.90
N PRO A 240 -18.59 -0.87 5.24
CA PRO A 240 -18.94 -1.66 6.39
C PRO A 240 -18.75 -0.83 7.69
N PRO A 241 -19.59 -1.04 8.72
CA PRO A 241 -19.50 -0.30 9.97
C PRO A 241 -18.14 -0.53 10.66
N ARG A 242 -17.61 0.53 11.27
CA ARG A 242 -16.36 0.48 12.07
C ARG A 242 -16.43 -0.66 13.09
N GLY A 243 -15.44 -1.52 13.14
CA GLY A 243 -15.28 -2.52 14.20
C GLY A 243 -15.31 -3.99 13.79
N SER A 244 -15.48 -4.33 12.51
CA SER A 244 -15.28 -5.72 12.06
C SER A 244 -13.81 -5.94 11.66
N SER A 245 -13.00 -6.41 12.62
CA SER A 245 -11.67 -6.94 12.29
C SER A 245 -11.81 -8.14 11.34
N PRO A 246 -10.93 -8.33 10.35
CA PRO A 246 -10.99 -9.46 9.41
C PRO A 246 -10.76 -10.85 10.05
N GLY A 247 -10.68 -10.94 11.39
CA GLY A 247 -10.42 -12.16 12.17
C GLY A 247 -11.65 -12.95 12.59
N ASP A 248 -12.89 -12.42 12.43
CA ASP A 248 -14.13 -13.10 12.88
C ASP A 248 -14.92 -13.78 11.75
N ALA A 249 -14.25 -14.22 10.69
CA ALA A 249 -14.87 -15.09 9.69
C ALA A 249 -15.14 -16.46 10.31
N ALA A 250 -16.42 -16.74 10.58
CA ALA A 250 -17.00 -17.90 11.19
C ALA A 250 -16.40 -19.22 10.68
N THR A 251 -15.98 -20.06 11.62
CA THR A 251 -15.79 -21.51 11.42
C THR A 251 -17.05 -22.09 10.76
N PRO A 252 -16.97 -22.77 9.61
CA PRO A 252 -18.15 -23.38 9.02
C PRO A 252 -18.66 -24.48 9.96
N ALA A 253 -19.92 -24.33 10.36
CA ALA A 253 -20.64 -25.31 11.18
C ALA A 253 -20.62 -26.70 10.50
N ALA A 254 -20.15 -27.68 11.24
CA ALA A 254 -20.19 -29.10 10.85
C ALA A 254 -21.63 -29.50 10.50
N ARG A 255 -21.84 -30.06 9.33
CA ARG A 255 -23.12 -30.70 8.94
C ARG A 255 -23.33 -31.95 9.79
N PRO A 256 -24.49 -32.15 10.42
CA PRO A 256 -24.81 -33.39 11.09
C PRO A 256 -25.31 -34.41 10.05
N GLY A 257 -24.74 -35.61 10.08
CA GLY A 257 -25.37 -36.81 9.56
C GLY A 257 -24.75 -37.43 8.30
N GLU A 258 -23.76 -38.27 8.52
CA GLU A 258 -23.63 -39.47 7.69
C GLU A 258 -23.20 -40.64 8.58
N THR A 259 -24.10 -41.58 8.74
CA THR A 259 -24.00 -42.80 9.53
C THR A 259 -23.05 -43.78 8.86
N ALA A 260 -22.11 -44.30 9.63
CA ALA A 260 -21.27 -45.44 9.24
C ALA A 260 -22.08 -46.76 9.21
N PRO A 261 -21.79 -47.64 8.29
CA PRO A 261 -22.14 -49.05 8.45
C PRO A 261 -20.96 -49.84 9.02
N GLY A 262 -21.31 -50.70 9.95
CA GLY A 262 -20.42 -51.42 10.80
C GLY A 262 -19.67 -52.60 10.22
N GLY A 263 -18.73 -53.04 11.00
CA GLY A 263 -18.48 -54.37 11.46
C GLY A 263 -17.89 -55.40 10.51
N GLY A 264 -16.71 -55.87 10.88
CA GLY A 264 -16.18 -57.12 10.38
C GLY A 264 -14.73 -57.36 10.74
N SER A 265 -14.48 -57.90 11.93
CA SER A 265 -13.30 -58.69 12.27
C SER A 265 -13.73 -60.16 12.40
N PRO A 266 -12.81 -61.13 12.57
CA PRO A 266 -11.38 -61.31 12.26
C PRO A 266 -11.07 -62.62 11.49
N GLY A 267 -9.85 -62.82 11.08
CA GLY A 267 -9.38 -64.11 10.55
C GLY A 267 -7.87 -64.27 10.67
N THR A 268 -7.52 -65.12 11.59
CA THR A 268 -6.24 -65.70 11.95
C THR A 268 -5.33 -66.17 10.83
N ALA A 269 -4.07 -66.16 11.18
CA ALA A 269 -2.90 -66.73 10.51
C ALA A 269 -2.99 -68.24 10.13
N PRO A 270 -2.05 -68.85 9.40
CA PRO A 270 -0.64 -68.97 9.81
C PRO A 270 0.37 -68.27 8.91
#